data_f0ce09a1b1d26632e832920be8bc1467
#
_entry.id   f0ce09a1b1d26632e832920be8bc1467
#
_cell.length_a   1.000
_cell.length_b   1.000
_cell.length_c   1.000
_cell.angle_alpha   90.00
_cell.angle_beta   90.00
_cell.angle_gamma   90.00
#
_symmetry.space_group_name_H-M   'P 1'
#
loop_
_entity.id
_entity.type
_entity.pdbx_description
1 polymer ?
#
loop_
_entity_poly.entity_id
_entity_poly.type
_entity_poly.pdbx_seq_one_letter_code
_entity_poly.pdbx_strand_id
1 'polypeptide(L)'
;QLYIEHTFMFDDLSETWRGTSPLKPADIIAFDEYCARLGIELVPSVSTFGHQYMAMRTRELRHLGEFPEDADRRYGFVERQRHHTLNITEPESLAFSFKLIDAYMQLFRTRKFNICGDETFDLGRGRSKPEAERRGVAAMYADFVSQLCRHLSERGRDPMFWGDIAVEMPQILGLLPDNVTLLNWLYAPGIGEDKVRLVAQAGPAVRVLGGVVLECAAARASTTRGTTSPDSRATA
;
A
#
# COMPACT_ATOMS: atom_id res chain seq x y z
N GLN A 1 14.89 9.05 0.01
CA GLN A 1 13.61 8.80 -0.65
C GLN A 1 12.47 9.08 0.33
N LEU A 2 11.42 9.69 -0.16
CA LEU A 2 10.16 9.87 0.55
C LEU A 2 9.07 9.14 -0.22
N TYR A 3 8.41 8.19 0.42
CA TYR A 3 7.29 7.43 -0.15
C TYR A 3 5.99 8.14 0.22
N ILE A 4 5.18 8.47 -0.80
CA ILE A 4 3.89 9.10 -0.57
C ILE A 4 2.78 8.08 -0.82
N GLU A 5 2.09 7.74 0.27
CA GLU A 5 0.91 6.89 0.28
C GLU A 5 -0.24 7.65 0.94
N HIS A 6 -0.99 8.35 0.13
CA HIS A 6 -2.13 9.15 0.57
C HIS A 6 -3.27 9.02 -0.44
N THR A 7 -4.49 9.30 0.00
CA THR A 7 -5.65 9.31 -0.89
C THR A 7 -5.43 10.29 -2.03
N PHE A 8 -5.58 9.81 -3.26
CA PHE A 8 -5.40 10.57 -4.47
C PHE A 8 -6.72 10.71 -5.23
N MET A 9 -6.92 11.86 -5.87
CA MET A 9 -8.12 12.14 -6.68
C MET A 9 -7.96 11.52 -8.06
N PHE A 10 -8.37 10.25 -8.18
CA PHE A 10 -8.48 9.61 -9.49
C PHE A 10 -9.75 10.10 -10.20
N ASP A 11 -9.62 10.65 -11.40
CA ASP A 11 -10.71 11.31 -12.12
C ASP A 11 -11.92 10.38 -12.37
N ASP A 12 -11.68 9.15 -12.79
CA ASP A 12 -12.72 8.17 -13.12
C ASP A 12 -12.97 7.15 -12.00
N LEU A 13 -12.49 7.37 -10.79
CA LEU A 13 -12.59 6.46 -9.66
C LEU A 13 -12.93 7.20 -8.37
N SER A 14 -13.99 8.03 -8.41
CA SER A 14 -14.44 8.81 -7.25
C SER A 14 -14.74 7.93 -6.03
N GLU A 15 -15.04 6.66 -6.25
CA GLU A 15 -15.31 5.64 -5.24
C GLU A 15 -14.11 5.43 -4.32
N THR A 16 -12.89 5.59 -4.83
CA THR A 16 -11.66 5.35 -4.07
C THR A 16 -11.32 6.48 -3.10
N TRP A 17 -11.85 7.68 -3.31
CA TRP A 17 -11.51 8.87 -2.52
C TRP A 17 -12.69 9.67 -1.96
N ARG A 18 -13.91 9.32 -2.32
CA ARG A 18 -15.12 10.04 -1.87
C ARG A 18 -15.20 10.14 -0.34
N GLY A 19 -15.48 11.33 0.16
CA GLY A 19 -15.58 11.61 1.59
C GLY A 19 -14.24 11.72 2.32
N THR A 20 -13.13 11.81 1.57
CA THR A 20 -11.78 12.07 2.08
C THR A 20 -11.29 13.46 1.64
N SER A 21 -10.06 13.79 1.98
CA SER A 21 -9.35 14.97 1.47
C SER A 21 -8.23 14.51 0.53
N PRO A 22 -8.54 14.12 -0.71
CA PRO A 22 -7.56 13.55 -1.62
C PRO A 22 -6.59 14.62 -2.13
N LEU A 23 -5.36 14.22 -2.38
CA LEU A 23 -4.40 15.03 -3.13
C LEU A 23 -4.81 15.08 -4.61
N LYS A 24 -4.72 16.26 -5.20
CA LYS A 24 -4.98 16.48 -6.62
C LYS A 24 -3.70 16.31 -7.44
N PRO A 25 -3.79 16.07 -8.75
CA PRO A 25 -2.62 16.01 -9.62
C PRO A 25 -1.67 17.21 -9.45
N ALA A 26 -2.21 18.42 -9.38
CA ALA A 26 -1.40 19.64 -9.19
C ALA A 26 -0.67 19.66 -7.85
N ASP A 27 -1.27 19.14 -6.78
CA ASP A 27 -0.65 19.08 -5.45
C ASP A 27 0.56 18.12 -5.47
N ILE A 28 0.41 16.98 -6.13
CA ILE A 28 1.49 15.98 -6.27
C ILE A 28 2.65 16.56 -7.09
N ILE A 29 2.36 17.18 -8.24
CA ILE A 29 3.39 17.78 -9.10
C ILE A 29 4.17 18.85 -8.34
N ALA A 30 3.46 19.76 -7.66
CA ALA A 30 4.10 20.82 -6.86
C ALA A 30 4.94 20.23 -5.71
N PHE A 31 4.47 19.17 -5.08
CA PHE A 31 5.20 18.51 -4.00
C PHE A 31 6.43 17.75 -4.51
N ASP A 32 6.33 17.07 -5.65
CA ASP A 32 7.48 16.43 -6.29
C ASP A 32 8.57 17.43 -6.68
N GLU A 33 8.18 18.59 -7.22
CA GLU A 33 9.10 19.69 -7.51
C GLU A 33 9.73 20.27 -6.25
N TYR A 34 8.96 20.42 -5.18
CA TYR A 34 9.48 20.89 -3.89
C TYR A 34 10.51 19.91 -3.32
N CYS A 35 10.19 18.62 -3.28
CA CYS A 35 11.10 17.57 -2.83
C CYS A 35 12.41 17.58 -3.62
N ALA A 36 12.35 17.71 -4.94
CA ALA A 36 13.54 17.73 -5.77
C ALA A 36 14.46 18.92 -5.49
N ARG A 37 13.91 20.09 -5.21
CA ARG A 37 14.74 21.26 -4.80
C ARG A 37 15.52 21.00 -3.51
N LEU A 38 15.01 20.09 -2.68
CA LEU A 38 15.66 19.67 -1.42
C LEU A 38 16.54 18.42 -1.59
N GLY A 39 16.73 17.91 -2.81
CA GLY A 39 17.48 16.68 -3.06
C GLY A 39 16.76 15.41 -2.60
N ILE A 40 15.44 15.48 -2.39
CA ILE A 40 14.59 14.35 -1.99
C ILE A 40 13.90 13.77 -3.23
N GLU A 41 14.04 12.46 -3.42
CA GLU A 41 13.29 11.73 -4.43
C GLU A 41 11.93 11.35 -3.87
N LEU A 42 10.83 11.90 -4.43
CA LEU A 42 9.47 11.53 -4.06
C LEU A 42 9.05 10.29 -4.85
N VAL A 43 8.66 9.21 -4.15
CA VAL A 43 8.29 7.93 -4.74
C VAL A 43 6.78 7.70 -4.56
N PRO A 44 6.03 7.49 -5.65
CA PRO A 44 4.62 7.15 -5.56
C PRO A 44 4.42 5.78 -4.91
N SER A 45 3.44 5.70 -4.01
CA SER A 45 2.96 4.47 -3.39
C SER A 45 1.45 4.41 -3.52
N VAL A 46 0.94 3.34 -4.11
CA VAL A 46 -0.50 3.14 -4.31
C VAL A 46 -0.86 1.72 -3.96
N SER A 47 -1.80 1.55 -3.05
CA SER A 47 -2.36 0.24 -2.72
C SER A 47 -3.10 -0.31 -3.94
N THR A 48 -2.50 -1.30 -4.60
CA THR A 48 -3.03 -1.90 -5.83
C THR A 48 -3.64 -3.28 -5.61
N PHE A 49 -3.54 -3.82 -4.41
CA PHE A 49 -3.95 -5.19 -4.10
C PHE A 49 -4.68 -5.30 -2.75
N GLY A 50 -3.98 -5.08 -1.63
CA GLY A 50 -4.56 -4.95 -0.29
C GLY A 50 -5.17 -3.57 -0.05
N HIS A 51 -5.72 -3.36 1.14
CA HIS A 51 -6.20 -2.06 1.64
C HIS A 51 -7.22 -1.32 0.76
N GLN A 52 -8.03 -2.05 -0.02
CA GLN A 52 -9.01 -1.48 -0.94
C GLN A 52 -10.34 -1.10 -0.25
N TYR A 53 -10.27 -0.69 1.03
CA TYR A 53 -11.46 -0.40 1.84
C TYR A 53 -12.43 0.59 1.21
N MET A 54 -11.94 1.67 0.62
CA MET A 54 -12.82 2.69 0.04
C MET A 54 -13.51 2.19 -1.22
N ALA A 55 -12.77 1.51 -2.10
CA ALA A 55 -13.27 0.96 -3.35
C ALA A 55 -14.26 -0.20 -3.11
N MET A 56 -13.88 -1.18 -2.29
CA MET A 56 -14.68 -2.40 -2.09
C MET A 56 -16.00 -2.16 -1.35
N ARG A 57 -16.22 -1.00 -0.77
CA ARG A 57 -17.50 -0.62 -0.14
C ARG A 57 -18.48 0.07 -1.07
N THR A 58 -18.14 0.22 -2.33
CA THR A 58 -19.01 0.84 -3.32
C THR A 58 -19.82 -0.20 -4.09
N ARG A 59 -20.90 0.21 -4.73
CA ARG A 59 -21.71 -0.68 -5.57
C ARG A 59 -20.94 -1.13 -6.79
N GLU A 60 -20.18 -0.20 -7.35
CA GLU A 60 -19.46 -0.34 -8.61
C GLU A 60 -18.29 -1.32 -8.49
N LEU A 61 -17.58 -1.29 -7.36
CA LEU A 61 -16.30 -2.00 -7.22
C LEU A 61 -16.33 -3.15 -6.19
N ARG A 62 -17.42 -3.31 -5.41
CA ARG A 62 -17.48 -4.38 -4.38
C ARG A 62 -17.30 -5.78 -4.94
N HIS A 63 -17.70 -6.01 -6.18
CA HIS A 63 -17.57 -7.30 -6.85
C HIS A 63 -16.10 -7.70 -7.10
N LEU A 64 -15.18 -6.73 -7.05
CA LEU A 64 -13.74 -7.00 -7.17
C LEU A 64 -13.11 -7.51 -5.87
N GLY A 65 -13.82 -7.46 -4.73
CA GLY A 65 -13.32 -7.92 -3.45
C GLY A 65 -13.40 -9.43 -3.24
N GLU A 66 -12.59 -9.94 -2.33
CA GLU A 66 -12.66 -11.34 -1.88
C GLU A 66 -14.00 -11.65 -1.20
N PHE A 67 -14.56 -10.67 -0.47
CA PHE A 67 -15.80 -10.79 0.29
C PHE A 67 -16.78 -9.65 -0.07
N PRO A 68 -17.38 -9.65 -1.27
CA PRO A 68 -18.30 -8.58 -1.69
C PRO A 68 -19.54 -8.48 -0.79
N GLU A 69 -19.93 -9.56 -0.14
CA GLU A 69 -21.04 -9.61 0.84
C GLU A 69 -20.75 -8.79 2.10
N ASP A 70 -19.50 -8.63 2.47
CA ASP A 70 -19.05 -7.85 3.63
C ASP A 70 -18.85 -6.35 3.32
N ALA A 71 -19.14 -5.90 2.10
CA ALA A 71 -18.91 -4.53 1.67
C ALA A 71 -19.61 -3.47 2.56
N ASP A 72 -20.76 -3.80 3.13
CA ASP A 72 -21.54 -2.91 4.01
C ASP A 72 -21.19 -3.09 5.50
N ARG A 73 -20.35 -4.08 5.83
CA ARG A 73 -19.91 -4.33 7.20
C ARG A 73 -19.04 -3.18 7.70
N ARG A 74 -19.31 -2.76 8.92
CA ARG A 74 -18.50 -1.74 9.59
C ARG A 74 -17.37 -2.40 10.36
N TYR A 75 -16.14 -2.02 10.03
CA TYR A 75 -14.94 -2.45 10.71
C TYR A 75 -14.35 -1.30 11.53
N GLY A 76 -13.77 -1.62 12.68
CA GLY A 76 -12.91 -0.70 13.40
C GLY A 76 -11.65 -0.38 12.59
N PHE A 77 -10.92 0.69 12.93
CA PHE A 77 -9.73 1.12 12.17
C PHE A 77 -8.70 -0.01 12.03
N VAL A 78 -8.39 -0.72 13.12
CA VAL A 78 -7.41 -1.82 13.11
C VAL A 78 -7.95 -3.04 12.37
N GLU A 79 -9.22 -3.37 12.56
CA GLU A 79 -9.84 -4.53 11.93
C GLU A 79 -9.89 -4.39 10.40
N ARG A 80 -10.23 -3.20 9.89
CA ARG A 80 -10.32 -2.97 8.44
C ARG A 80 -8.99 -3.13 7.70
N GLN A 81 -7.85 -2.99 8.38
CA GLN A 81 -6.54 -3.22 7.77
C GLN A 81 -6.33 -4.68 7.34
N ARG A 82 -7.10 -5.60 7.92
CA ARG A 82 -7.02 -7.03 7.61
C ARG A 82 -7.98 -7.48 6.51
N HIS A 83 -8.74 -6.56 5.96
CA HIS A 83 -9.80 -6.87 5.00
C HIS A 83 -9.70 -6.00 3.75
N HIS A 84 -10.56 -6.27 2.78
CA HIS A 84 -10.66 -5.54 1.52
C HIS A 84 -9.49 -5.76 0.56
N THR A 85 -9.08 -7.03 0.45
CA THR A 85 -8.16 -7.49 -0.59
C THR A 85 -8.93 -7.72 -1.90
N LEU A 86 -8.34 -7.35 -3.04
CA LEU A 86 -8.89 -7.67 -4.36
C LEU A 86 -8.94 -9.18 -4.57
N ASN A 87 -10.03 -9.66 -5.16
CA ASN A 87 -10.11 -11.00 -5.72
C ASN A 87 -9.37 -11.03 -7.06
N ILE A 88 -8.15 -11.52 -7.06
CA ILE A 88 -7.28 -11.54 -8.25
C ILE A 88 -7.66 -12.60 -9.30
N THR A 89 -8.68 -13.43 -9.01
CA THR A 89 -9.26 -14.32 -10.02
C THR A 89 -10.33 -13.62 -10.86
N GLU A 90 -10.72 -12.41 -10.45
CA GLU A 90 -11.59 -11.54 -11.23
C GLU A 90 -10.75 -10.75 -12.24
N PRO A 91 -10.98 -10.89 -13.57
CA PRO A 91 -10.17 -10.21 -14.58
C PRO A 91 -10.18 -8.68 -14.45
N GLU A 92 -11.30 -8.10 -14.00
CA GLU A 92 -11.44 -6.66 -13.80
C GLU A 92 -10.55 -6.14 -12.67
N SER A 93 -10.13 -6.98 -11.72
CA SER A 93 -9.22 -6.59 -10.63
C SER A 93 -7.86 -6.14 -11.14
N LEU A 94 -7.32 -6.83 -12.14
CA LEU A 94 -6.06 -6.43 -12.77
C LEU A 94 -6.19 -5.11 -13.52
N ALA A 95 -7.27 -4.94 -14.29
CA ALA A 95 -7.57 -3.71 -15.01
C ALA A 95 -7.76 -2.51 -14.06
N PHE A 96 -8.41 -2.73 -12.92
CA PHE A 96 -8.55 -1.73 -11.86
C PHE A 96 -7.18 -1.30 -11.32
N SER A 97 -6.30 -2.24 -10.99
CA SER A 97 -4.96 -1.95 -10.49
C SER A 97 -4.11 -1.21 -11.54
N PHE A 98 -4.18 -1.58 -12.81
CA PHE A 98 -3.51 -0.86 -13.90
C PHE A 98 -4.01 0.58 -14.02
N LYS A 99 -5.31 0.81 -13.89
CA LYS A 99 -5.89 2.16 -13.94
C LYS A 99 -5.34 3.05 -12.83
N LEU A 100 -5.21 2.53 -11.59
CA LEU A 100 -4.58 3.26 -10.49
C LEU A 100 -3.12 3.60 -10.80
N ILE A 101 -2.35 2.62 -11.28
CA ILE A 101 -0.94 2.80 -11.61
C ILE A 101 -0.76 3.85 -12.72
N ASP A 102 -1.48 3.70 -13.83
CA ASP A 102 -1.33 4.55 -15.01
C ASP A 102 -1.69 6.02 -14.73
N ALA A 103 -2.73 6.25 -13.93
CA ALA A 103 -3.12 7.60 -13.54
C ALA A 103 -2.10 8.26 -12.61
N TYR A 104 -1.51 7.50 -11.68
CA TYR A 104 -0.64 8.08 -10.64
C TYR A 104 0.81 8.23 -11.09
N MET A 105 1.36 7.26 -11.84
CA MET A 105 2.79 7.26 -12.20
C MET A 105 3.24 8.45 -13.06
N GLN A 106 2.31 9.08 -13.77
CA GLN A 106 2.61 10.21 -14.68
C GLN A 106 2.94 11.51 -13.94
N LEU A 107 2.59 11.58 -12.65
CA LEU A 107 2.72 12.78 -11.83
C LEU A 107 4.10 12.93 -11.19
N PHE A 108 4.96 11.92 -11.32
CA PHE A 108 6.25 11.85 -10.64
C PHE A 108 7.41 11.79 -11.61
N ARG A 109 8.50 12.46 -11.27
CA ARG A 109 9.76 12.46 -12.04
C ARG A 109 10.57 11.19 -11.84
N THR A 110 10.44 10.54 -10.68
CA THR A 110 11.14 9.29 -10.40
C THR A 110 10.67 8.18 -11.33
N ARG A 111 11.58 7.25 -11.62
CA ARG A 111 11.20 6.00 -12.29
C ARG A 111 10.63 4.96 -11.33
N LYS A 112 10.89 5.09 -10.05
CA LYS A 112 10.43 4.15 -9.02
C LYS A 112 8.94 4.25 -8.81
N PHE A 113 8.31 3.10 -8.57
CA PHE A 113 6.88 3.03 -8.26
C PHE A 113 6.63 1.89 -7.26
N ASN A 114 6.08 2.23 -6.10
CA ASN A 114 5.67 1.25 -5.10
C ASN A 114 4.21 0.87 -5.31
N ILE A 115 3.97 -0.38 -5.68
CA ILE A 115 2.61 -0.94 -5.83
C ILE A 115 1.97 -1.34 -4.51
N CYS A 116 2.66 -1.14 -3.40
CA CYS A 116 2.31 -1.61 -2.05
C CYS A 116 2.26 -3.14 -1.97
N GLY A 117 1.13 -3.76 -2.15
CA GLY A 117 0.99 -5.23 -2.23
C GLY A 117 1.07 -5.94 -0.88
N ASP A 118 1.11 -5.17 0.20
CA ASP A 118 1.18 -5.63 1.59
C ASP A 118 -0.18 -6.07 2.14
N GLU A 119 -0.12 -6.78 3.26
CA GLU A 119 -1.27 -7.16 4.10
C GLU A 119 -2.49 -7.72 3.33
N THR A 120 -2.23 -8.54 2.33
CA THR A 120 -3.27 -9.19 1.50
C THR A 120 -3.93 -10.38 2.20
N PHE A 121 -4.35 -10.19 3.45
CA PHE A 121 -4.78 -11.27 4.35
C PHE A 121 -6.02 -12.04 3.89
N ASP A 122 -6.87 -11.44 3.08
CA ASP A 122 -8.08 -12.12 2.57
C ASP A 122 -7.81 -13.01 1.34
N LEU A 123 -6.63 -12.90 0.72
CA LEU A 123 -6.28 -13.66 -0.48
C LEU A 123 -6.43 -15.17 -0.27
N GLY A 124 -7.20 -15.80 -1.12
CA GLY A 124 -7.45 -17.24 -1.06
C GLY A 124 -8.44 -17.66 0.03
N ARG A 125 -9.10 -16.72 0.69
CA ARG A 125 -10.06 -17.03 1.76
C ARG A 125 -11.51 -16.80 1.36
N GLY A 126 -11.76 -15.92 0.42
CA GLY A 126 -13.07 -15.58 -0.11
C GLY A 126 -13.35 -16.24 -1.45
N ARG A 127 -13.70 -15.43 -2.44
CA ARG A 127 -14.06 -15.88 -3.79
C ARG A 127 -12.93 -16.59 -4.53
N SER A 128 -11.68 -16.23 -4.24
CA SER A 128 -10.51 -16.87 -4.85
C SER A 128 -10.09 -18.18 -4.17
N LYS A 129 -10.81 -18.64 -3.13
CA LYS A 129 -10.48 -19.85 -2.39
C LYS A 129 -10.32 -21.11 -3.27
N PRO A 130 -11.20 -21.39 -4.24
CA PRO A 130 -11.04 -22.57 -5.09
C PRO A 130 -9.72 -22.54 -5.89
N GLU A 131 -9.29 -21.36 -6.33
CA GLU A 131 -8.02 -21.20 -7.04
C GLU A 131 -6.82 -21.33 -6.08
N ALA A 132 -6.96 -20.84 -4.86
CA ALA A 132 -5.93 -21.02 -3.82
C ALA A 132 -5.74 -22.49 -3.44
N GLU A 133 -6.82 -23.26 -3.37
CA GLU A 133 -6.75 -24.72 -3.14
C GLU A 133 -6.10 -25.46 -4.32
N ARG A 134 -6.28 -24.96 -5.55
CA ARG A 134 -5.74 -25.57 -6.77
C ARG A 134 -4.25 -25.31 -6.97
N ARG A 135 -3.77 -24.07 -6.78
CA ARG A 135 -2.40 -23.65 -7.13
C ARG A 135 -1.59 -23.02 -6.00
N GLY A 136 -2.21 -22.79 -4.86
CA GLY A 136 -1.59 -22.16 -3.69
C GLY A 136 -1.58 -20.63 -3.73
N VAL A 137 -1.74 -20.02 -2.55
CA VAL A 137 -1.80 -18.56 -2.36
C VAL A 137 -0.52 -17.87 -2.85
N ALA A 138 0.65 -18.47 -2.58
CA ALA A 138 1.93 -17.91 -2.98
C ALA A 138 2.07 -17.75 -4.51
N ALA A 139 1.65 -18.76 -5.27
CA ALA A 139 1.68 -18.72 -6.73
C ALA A 139 0.70 -17.67 -7.28
N MET A 140 -0.49 -17.57 -6.66
CA MET A 140 -1.48 -16.55 -7.03
C MET A 140 -0.96 -15.14 -6.78
N TYR A 141 -0.41 -14.89 -5.59
CA TYR A 141 0.18 -13.59 -5.23
C TYR A 141 1.29 -13.19 -6.21
N ALA A 142 2.27 -14.10 -6.40
CA ALA A 142 3.42 -13.83 -7.26
C ALA A 142 3.00 -13.57 -8.71
N ASP A 143 2.02 -14.28 -9.24
CA ASP A 143 1.50 -14.09 -10.58
C ASP A 143 0.84 -12.71 -10.77
N PHE A 144 0.00 -12.30 -9.83
CA PHE A 144 -0.65 -10.99 -9.88
C PHE A 144 0.35 -9.85 -9.76
N VAL A 145 1.24 -9.89 -8.75
CA VAL A 145 2.28 -8.87 -8.54
C VAL A 145 3.22 -8.81 -9.73
N SER A 146 3.59 -9.95 -10.33
CA SER A 146 4.43 -9.98 -11.52
C SER A 146 3.78 -9.30 -12.73
N GLN A 147 2.46 -9.38 -12.87
CA GLN A 147 1.74 -8.67 -13.93
C GLN A 147 1.80 -7.16 -13.71
N LEU A 148 1.63 -6.67 -12.47
CA LEU A 148 1.76 -5.26 -12.11
C LEU A 148 3.20 -4.76 -12.36
N CYS A 149 4.20 -5.55 -11.97
CA CYS A 149 5.61 -5.22 -12.18
C CYS A 149 5.98 -5.14 -13.67
N ARG A 150 5.50 -6.07 -14.50
CA ARG A 150 5.69 -6.03 -15.95
C ARG A 150 5.05 -4.80 -16.57
N HIS A 151 3.82 -4.48 -16.19
CA HIS A 151 3.10 -3.30 -16.65
C HIS A 151 3.88 -1.99 -16.39
N LEU A 152 4.49 -1.87 -15.22
CA LEU A 152 5.38 -0.76 -14.86
C LEU A 152 6.66 -0.75 -15.69
N SER A 153 7.32 -1.92 -15.82
CA SER A 153 8.59 -2.05 -16.54
C SER A 153 8.45 -1.71 -18.03
N GLU A 154 7.37 -2.14 -18.67
CA GLU A 154 7.03 -1.80 -20.05
C GLU A 154 6.85 -0.29 -20.28
N ARG A 155 6.53 0.45 -19.19
CA ARG A 155 6.41 1.92 -19.18
C ARG A 155 7.66 2.64 -18.67
N GLY A 156 8.77 1.91 -18.57
CA GLY A 156 10.07 2.45 -18.13
C GLY A 156 10.13 2.79 -16.64
N ARG A 157 9.26 2.18 -15.83
CA ARG A 157 9.26 2.35 -14.38
C ARG A 157 9.96 1.19 -13.69
N ASP A 158 10.52 1.45 -12.51
CA ASP A 158 11.23 0.50 -11.67
C ASP A 158 10.26 0.04 -10.56
N PRO A 159 9.71 -1.20 -10.64
CA PRO A 159 8.68 -1.66 -9.70
C PRO A 159 9.25 -1.95 -8.32
N MET A 160 8.49 -1.57 -7.31
CA MET A 160 8.76 -1.83 -5.90
C MET A 160 7.48 -2.28 -5.19
N PHE A 161 7.61 -3.05 -4.10
CA PHE A 161 6.50 -3.34 -3.21
C PHE A 161 6.96 -3.66 -1.79
N TRP A 162 6.04 -3.67 -0.83
CA TRP A 162 6.33 -3.98 0.57
C TRP A 162 6.64 -5.46 0.76
N GLY A 163 7.68 -5.76 1.52
CA GLY A 163 8.27 -7.10 1.59
C GLY A 163 7.70 -8.04 2.66
N ASP A 164 6.65 -7.66 3.38
CA ASP A 164 6.04 -8.46 4.44
C ASP A 164 5.57 -9.82 3.93
N ILE A 165 4.87 -9.86 2.80
CA ILE A 165 4.40 -11.10 2.18
C ILE A 165 5.57 -12.00 1.75
N ALA A 166 6.68 -11.42 1.28
CA ALA A 166 7.88 -12.18 0.95
C ALA A 166 8.56 -12.80 2.19
N VAL A 167 8.40 -12.17 3.34
CA VAL A 167 8.85 -12.73 4.62
C VAL A 167 7.95 -13.86 5.09
N GLU A 168 6.62 -13.71 4.93
CA GLU A 168 5.64 -14.74 5.31
C GLU A 168 5.64 -15.93 4.35
N MET A 169 5.83 -15.68 3.07
CA MET A 169 5.83 -16.67 1.99
C MET A 169 7.10 -16.59 1.14
N PRO A 170 8.29 -17.00 1.65
CA PRO A 170 9.58 -16.84 0.95
C PRO A 170 9.63 -17.50 -0.44
N GLN A 171 8.81 -18.48 -0.69
CA GLN A 171 8.73 -19.16 -1.99
C GLN A 171 8.29 -18.24 -3.14
N ILE A 172 7.67 -17.10 -2.86
CA ILE A 172 7.32 -16.14 -3.92
C ILE A 172 8.56 -15.54 -4.57
N LEU A 173 9.67 -15.45 -3.84
CA LEU A 173 10.90 -14.78 -4.30
C LEU A 173 11.44 -15.37 -5.59
N GLY A 174 11.33 -16.69 -5.76
CA GLY A 174 11.71 -17.38 -7.00
C GLY A 174 10.70 -17.26 -8.14
N LEU A 175 9.56 -16.63 -7.90
CA LEU A 175 8.47 -16.47 -8.88
C LEU A 175 8.33 -15.02 -9.37
N LEU A 176 9.02 -14.10 -8.73
CA LEU A 176 8.97 -12.66 -9.05
C LEU A 176 9.91 -12.30 -10.21
N PRO A 177 9.64 -11.22 -10.95
CA PRO A 177 10.58 -10.68 -11.94
C PRO A 177 11.91 -10.24 -11.31
N ASP A 178 12.99 -10.33 -12.06
CA ASP A 178 14.35 -10.04 -11.60
C ASP A 178 14.61 -8.55 -11.28
N ASN A 179 13.79 -7.65 -11.76
CA ASN A 179 13.95 -6.21 -11.63
C ASN A 179 13.09 -5.56 -10.53
N VAL A 180 12.58 -6.36 -9.62
CA VAL A 180 11.74 -5.88 -8.51
C VAL A 180 12.56 -5.47 -7.32
N THR A 181 12.17 -4.38 -6.65
CA THR A 181 12.73 -3.96 -5.36
C THR A 181 11.74 -4.23 -4.24
N LEU A 182 12.16 -5.02 -3.25
CA LEU A 182 11.39 -5.25 -2.03
C LEU A 182 11.74 -4.21 -0.97
N LEU A 183 10.71 -3.62 -0.37
CA LEU A 183 10.81 -2.65 0.71
C LEU A 183 10.41 -3.32 2.02
N ASN A 184 11.37 -3.63 2.87
CA ASN A 184 11.07 -4.17 4.21
C ASN A 184 10.81 -3.03 5.19
N TRP A 185 9.65 -3.02 5.80
CA TRP A 185 9.32 -2.13 6.90
C TRP A 185 9.54 -2.81 8.24
N LEU A 186 10.16 -2.09 9.17
CA LEU A 186 10.57 -2.58 10.47
C LEU A 186 10.26 -1.51 11.52
N TYR A 187 9.31 -1.79 12.40
CA TYR A 187 8.88 -0.84 13.44
C TYR A 187 9.58 -1.05 14.79
N ALA A 188 10.19 -2.22 15.02
CA ALA A 188 10.82 -2.52 16.30
C ALA A 188 12.31 -2.16 16.30
N PRO A 189 12.83 -1.60 17.42
CA PRO A 189 14.27 -1.51 17.62
C PRO A 189 14.81 -2.93 17.79
N GLY A 190 15.76 -3.30 16.97
CA GLY A 190 16.26 -4.67 16.86
C GLY A 190 15.63 -5.33 15.64
N ILE A 191 16.29 -5.11 14.54
CA ILE A 191 15.98 -5.74 13.27
C ILE A 191 16.09 -7.24 13.48
N GLY A 192 15.01 -7.96 13.17
CA GLY A 192 15.11 -9.39 12.98
C GLY A 192 16.09 -9.64 11.85
N GLU A 193 17.39 -9.76 12.15
CA GLU A 193 18.41 -10.07 11.16
C GLU A 193 18.00 -11.26 10.30
N ASP A 194 17.24 -12.19 10.87
CA ASP A 194 16.71 -13.36 10.21
C ASP A 194 15.79 -13.02 9.04
N LYS A 195 14.92 -12.00 9.19
CA LYS A 195 14.03 -11.54 8.12
C LYS A 195 14.80 -10.86 6.99
N VAL A 196 15.81 -10.06 7.34
CA VAL A 196 16.67 -9.41 6.35
C VAL A 196 17.51 -10.46 5.61
N ARG A 197 18.07 -11.45 6.31
CA ARG A 197 18.82 -12.56 5.70
C ARG A 197 17.95 -13.41 4.78
N LEU A 198 16.72 -13.72 5.20
CA LEU A 198 15.80 -14.51 4.40
C LEU A 198 15.57 -13.87 3.02
N VAL A 199 15.30 -12.58 3.00
CA VAL A 199 15.06 -11.84 1.75
C VAL A 199 16.35 -11.63 0.97
N ALA A 200 17.49 -11.40 1.64
CA ALA A 200 18.79 -11.25 1.00
C ALA A 200 19.33 -12.56 0.36
N GLN A 201 18.91 -13.71 0.87
CA GLN A 201 19.28 -15.03 0.32
C GLN A 201 18.49 -15.42 -0.94
N ALA A 202 17.45 -14.69 -1.28
CA ALA A 202 16.56 -15.02 -2.39
C ALA A 202 17.13 -14.83 -3.80
N GLY A 203 18.40 -14.38 -3.90
CA GLY A 203 19.10 -14.27 -5.17
C GLY A 203 19.47 -12.83 -5.55
N PRO A 204 20.38 -12.67 -6.54
CA PRO A 204 20.92 -11.36 -6.93
C PRO A 204 19.93 -10.41 -7.60
N ALA A 205 18.75 -10.88 -7.92
CA ALA A 205 17.74 -10.16 -8.66
C ALA A 205 16.82 -9.30 -7.78
N VAL A 206 16.68 -9.64 -6.51
CA VAL A 206 15.83 -8.92 -5.56
C VAL A 206 16.66 -7.90 -4.79
N ARG A 207 16.37 -6.62 -4.99
CA ARG A 207 16.97 -5.54 -4.21
C ARG A 207 16.18 -5.35 -2.93
N VAL A 208 16.83 -5.55 -1.79
CA VAL A 208 16.26 -5.27 -0.48
C VAL A 208 16.72 -3.90 -0.02
N LEU A 209 15.81 -2.97 0.13
CA LEU A 209 16.05 -1.70 0.79
C LEU A 209 15.46 -1.79 2.21
N GLY A 210 16.31 -1.72 3.22
CA GLY A 210 15.85 -1.48 4.58
C GLY A 210 15.26 -0.07 4.66
N GLY A 211 13.98 0.05 4.92
CA GLY A 211 13.30 1.34 5.09
C GLY A 211 12.81 1.48 6.52
N VAL A 212 13.05 2.65 7.13
CA VAL A 212 12.29 3.09 8.28
C VAL A 212 11.04 3.75 7.72
N VAL A 213 9.88 3.18 7.93
CA VAL A 213 8.62 3.88 7.70
C VAL A 213 8.48 4.89 8.83
N LEU A 214 8.71 6.16 8.51
CA LEU A 214 8.26 7.23 9.37
C LEU A 214 6.76 7.36 9.15
N GLU A 215 5.97 6.74 10.00
CA GLU A 215 4.62 7.22 10.18
C GLU A 215 4.74 8.65 10.70
N CYS A 216 4.34 9.61 9.86
CA CYS A 216 3.88 10.87 10.37
C CYS A 216 2.62 10.56 11.17
N ALA A 217 2.80 10.15 12.43
CA ALA A 217 1.76 10.26 13.41
C ALA A 217 1.33 11.71 13.32
N ALA A 218 0.13 11.94 12.79
CA ALA A 218 -0.49 13.25 12.86
C ALA A 218 -0.35 13.67 14.32
N ALA A 219 0.46 14.66 14.58
CA ALA A 219 0.72 15.14 15.90
C ALA A 219 -0.66 15.41 16.50
N ARG A 220 -1.10 14.53 17.40
CA ARG A 220 -2.20 14.86 18.27
C ARG A 220 -1.72 16.10 19.01
N ALA A 221 -2.13 17.24 18.52
CA ALA A 221 -2.08 18.45 19.33
C ALA A 221 -2.94 18.16 20.55
N SER A 222 -2.31 17.59 21.57
CA SER A 222 -2.89 17.54 22.90
C SER A 222 -2.92 18.98 23.37
N THR A 223 -3.99 19.68 23.04
CA THR A 223 -4.40 20.85 23.78
C THR A 223 -4.75 20.41 25.18
N THR A 224 -3.75 20.17 25.99
CA THR A 224 -3.88 20.31 27.45
C THR A 224 -4.14 21.78 27.70
N ARG A 225 -5.41 22.18 27.63
CA ARG A 225 -5.84 23.39 28.30
C ARG A 225 -5.57 23.18 29.80
N GLY A 226 -4.49 23.76 30.26
CA GLY A 226 -4.29 23.94 31.68
C GLY A 226 -5.44 24.80 32.23
N THR A 227 -6.38 24.16 32.88
CA THR A 227 -7.32 24.85 33.78
C THR A 227 -6.54 25.22 35.02
N THR A 228 -5.95 26.39 35.01
CA THR A 228 -5.56 27.05 36.26
C THR A 228 -6.82 27.51 36.95
N SER A 229 -7.24 26.78 37.94
CA SER A 229 -8.24 27.23 38.91
C SER A 229 -7.62 28.36 39.76
N PRO A 230 -8.27 29.51 39.89
CA PRO A 230 -7.81 30.51 40.86
C PRO A 230 -8.24 30.08 42.24
N ASP A 231 -7.25 29.87 43.08
CA ASP A 231 -7.37 29.59 44.51
C ASP A 231 -7.93 30.84 45.20
N SER A 232 -9.16 30.75 45.69
CA SER A 232 -9.78 31.77 46.52
C SER A 232 -9.40 31.54 47.96
N ARG A 233 -8.34 32.20 48.43
CA ARG A 233 -8.15 32.47 49.83
C ARG A 233 -8.40 33.93 50.11
N ALA A 234 -9.51 34.22 50.73
CA ALA A 234 -9.69 35.42 51.46
C ALA A 234 -9.92 35.04 52.95
N THR A 235 -8.99 35.43 53.74
CA THR A 235 -8.99 35.39 55.19
C THR A 235 -9.70 36.58 55.79
N ALA A 236 -10.24 36.34 56.95
CA ALA A 236 -10.68 37.18 58.06
C ALA A 236 -12.10 37.70 58.01
#